data_56789f2dfe44ae9eabd5eca31acf5e04
#
_entry.id   56789f2dfe44ae9eabd5eca31acf5e04
#
_cell.length_a   1.000
_cell.length_b   1.000
_cell.length_c   1.000
_cell.angle_alpha   90.00
_cell.angle_beta   90.00
_cell.angle_gamma   90.00
#
_symmetry.space_group_name_H-M   'P 1'
#
loop_
_entity.id
_entity.type
_entity.pdbx_description
1 polymer ?
#
loop_
_entity_poly.entity_id
_entity_poly.type
_entity_poly.pdbx_seq_one_letter_code
_entity_poly.pdbx_strand_id
1 'polypeptide(L)'
;MKKIRSQKQQGFTLIELMIVIAIIGILAALAIPAYQDYLARTQASEALVVTAGLKNDIAVKYWDKNYFPPAGDDLMQTALSLQGKYFSAGGAVLSPDNGVITISFNKGANAGKNVVITPVPQSVNRQIISWKCSGTVGIRRLPASCQ
;
A
#
# COMPACT_ATOMS: atom_id res chain seq x y z
N MET A 1 -47.16 19.28 50.93
CA MET A 1 -46.11 19.93 50.08
C MET A 1 -44.87 19.07 50.04
N LYS A 2 -44.52 18.57 48.85
CA LYS A 2 -43.39 17.65 48.66
C LYS A 2 -42.13 18.47 48.40
N LYS A 3 -41.16 18.50 49.32
CA LYS A 3 -39.88 19.21 49.18
C LYS A 3 -39.04 18.57 48.08
N ILE A 4 -38.88 19.23 46.96
CA ILE A 4 -37.98 18.82 45.88
C ILE A 4 -36.54 19.05 46.38
N ARG A 5 -35.79 17.96 46.61
CA ARG A 5 -34.38 18.03 46.94
C ARG A 5 -33.63 18.45 45.63
N SER A 6 -33.13 19.67 45.63
CA SER A 6 -32.19 20.14 44.60
C SER A 6 -30.90 19.31 44.70
N GLN A 7 -30.65 18.48 43.69
CA GLN A 7 -29.37 17.79 43.58
C GLN A 7 -28.32 18.79 43.14
N LYS A 8 -27.26 18.94 43.93
CA LYS A 8 -26.10 19.74 43.56
C LYS A 8 -25.45 19.11 42.34
N GLN A 9 -25.53 19.79 41.19
CA GLN A 9 -24.72 19.46 40.03
C GLN A 9 -23.25 19.77 40.36
N GLN A 10 -22.43 18.72 40.37
CA GLN A 10 -20.97 18.84 40.47
C GLN A 10 -20.43 18.97 39.03
N GLY A 11 -19.80 20.11 38.74
CA GLY A 11 -19.11 20.35 37.45
C GLY A 11 -17.65 20.00 37.55
N PHE A 12 -17.04 19.69 36.39
CA PHE A 12 -15.59 19.48 36.30
C PHE A 12 -14.82 20.76 36.51
N THR A 13 -13.65 20.66 37.14
CA THR A 13 -12.75 21.80 37.27
C THR A 13 -12.03 22.06 35.94
N LEU A 14 -11.64 23.33 35.72
CA LEU A 14 -10.90 23.73 34.53
C LEU A 14 -9.55 22.99 34.43
N ILE A 15 -8.89 22.75 35.58
CA ILE A 15 -7.62 22.06 35.62
C ILE A 15 -7.72 20.56 35.26
N GLU A 16 -8.81 19.90 35.68
CA GLU A 16 -9.06 18.49 35.27
C GLU A 16 -9.19 18.37 33.75
N LEU A 17 -9.91 19.32 33.12
CA LEU A 17 -10.05 19.33 31.67
C LEU A 17 -8.70 19.62 30.99
N MET A 18 -7.90 20.56 31.52
CA MET A 18 -6.59 20.89 30.96
C MET A 18 -5.62 19.71 30.99
N ILE A 19 -5.59 18.95 32.08
CA ILE A 19 -4.73 17.75 32.17
C ILE A 19 -5.15 16.70 31.15
N VAL A 20 -6.44 16.47 30.97
CA VAL A 20 -6.95 15.49 30.02
C VAL A 20 -6.58 15.82 28.59
N ILE A 21 -6.80 17.07 28.14
CA ILE A 21 -6.43 17.48 26.79
C ILE A 21 -4.91 17.45 26.56
N ALA A 22 -4.10 17.76 27.58
CA ALA A 22 -2.65 17.66 27.49
C ALA A 22 -2.20 16.21 27.27
N ILE A 23 -2.76 15.24 28.00
CA ILE A 23 -2.45 13.81 27.85
C ILE A 23 -2.90 13.32 26.47
N ILE A 24 -4.11 13.66 26.04
CA ILE A 24 -4.62 13.31 24.71
C ILE A 24 -3.71 13.87 23.61
N GLY A 25 -3.25 15.13 23.76
CA GLY A 25 -2.33 15.76 22.81
C GLY A 25 -1.01 14.99 22.66
N ILE A 26 -0.41 14.55 23.76
CA ILE A 26 0.83 13.75 23.75
C ILE A 26 0.60 12.41 23.08
N LEU A 27 -0.46 11.69 23.43
CA LEU A 27 -0.79 10.38 22.85
C LEU A 27 -1.09 10.50 21.35
N ALA A 28 -1.84 11.51 20.93
CA ALA A 28 -2.18 11.77 19.53
C ALA A 28 -0.93 12.07 18.70
N ALA A 29 0.04 12.82 19.24
CA ALA A 29 1.28 13.14 18.53
C ALA A 29 2.08 11.90 18.11
N LEU A 30 2.03 10.81 18.87
CA LEU A 30 2.67 9.54 18.56
C LEU A 30 1.79 8.61 17.72
N ALA A 31 0.49 8.60 17.97
CA ALA A 31 -0.45 7.68 17.33
C ALA A 31 -0.74 8.04 15.86
N ILE A 32 -0.89 9.33 15.54
CA ILE A 32 -1.28 9.78 14.20
C ILE A 32 -0.26 9.38 13.12
N PRO A 33 1.07 9.60 13.27
CA PRO A 33 2.05 9.18 12.27
C PRO A 33 2.08 7.67 12.06
N ALA A 34 1.99 6.89 13.15
CA ALA A 34 1.97 5.43 13.06
C ALA A 34 0.74 4.91 12.31
N TYR A 35 -0.42 5.51 12.56
CA TYR A 35 -1.66 5.19 11.86
C TYR A 35 -1.59 5.52 10.36
N GLN A 36 -0.99 6.66 10.00
CA GLN A 36 -0.78 7.04 8.59
C GLN A 36 0.12 6.04 7.85
N ASP A 37 1.20 5.57 8.47
CA ASP A 37 2.08 4.57 7.87
C ASP A 37 1.38 3.20 7.74
N TYR A 38 0.55 2.82 8.71
CA TYR A 38 -0.27 1.62 8.64
C TYR A 38 -1.27 1.69 7.47
N LEU A 39 -2.00 2.79 7.33
CA LEU A 39 -2.92 3.01 6.21
C LEU A 39 -2.19 2.98 4.87
N ALA A 40 -1.05 3.66 4.78
CA ALA A 40 -0.26 3.69 3.55
C ALA A 40 0.22 2.29 3.15
N ARG A 41 0.64 1.46 4.12
CA ARG A 41 1.02 0.07 3.89
C ARG A 41 -0.14 -0.78 3.41
N THR A 42 -1.32 -0.65 4.03
CA THR A 42 -2.53 -1.35 3.60
C THR A 42 -2.92 -0.98 2.17
N GLN A 43 -2.82 0.29 1.81
CA GLN A 43 -3.07 0.75 0.45
C GLN A 43 -2.02 0.25 -0.56
N ALA A 44 -0.75 0.19 -0.16
CA ALA A 44 0.30 -0.38 -1.01
C ALA A 44 0.13 -1.89 -1.25
N SER A 45 -0.49 -2.62 -0.31
CA SER A 45 -0.80 -4.05 -0.49
C SER A 45 -1.79 -4.30 -1.63
N GLU A 46 -2.64 -3.33 -1.97
CA GLU A 46 -3.54 -3.43 -3.13
C GLU A 46 -2.77 -3.66 -4.43
N ALA A 47 -1.62 -3.00 -4.61
CA ALA A 47 -0.77 -3.18 -5.79
C ALA A 47 -0.37 -4.65 -5.98
N LEU A 48 -0.06 -5.38 -4.88
CA LEU A 48 0.30 -6.79 -4.94
C LEU A 48 -0.87 -7.68 -5.29
N VAL A 49 -2.05 -7.37 -4.74
CA VAL A 49 -3.28 -8.14 -4.97
C VAL A 49 -3.75 -7.98 -6.41
N VAL A 50 -3.84 -6.75 -6.90
CA VAL A 50 -4.31 -6.46 -8.25
C VAL A 50 -3.36 -7.00 -9.31
N THR A 51 -2.05 -6.98 -9.06
CA THR A 51 -1.04 -7.51 -10.00
C THR A 51 -0.79 -9.01 -9.88
N ALA A 52 -1.49 -9.73 -8.99
CA ALA A 52 -1.24 -11.17 -8.78
C ALA A 52 -1.42 -12.00 -10.06
N GLY A 53 -2.48 -11.75 -10.83
CA GLY A 53 -2.71 -12.39 -12.14
C GLY A 53 -1.57 -12.08 -13.11
N LEU A 54 -1.25 -10.82 -13.29
CA LEU A 54 -0.17 -10.39 -14.19
C LEU A 54 1.19 -11.00 -13.80
N LYS A 55 1.50 -11.11 -12.50
CA LYS A 55 2.72 -11.77 -12.01
C LYS A 55 2.77 -13.25 -12.41
N ASN A 56 1.64 -13.95 -12.32
CA ASN A 56 1.53 -15.33 -12.73
C ASN A 56 1.74 -15.48 -14.25
N ASP A 57 1.13 -14.63 -15.06
CA ASP A 57 1.27 -14.67 -16.51
C ASP A 57 2.72 -14.40 -16.95
N ILE A 58 3.39 -13.42 -16.30
CA ILE A 58 4.82 -13.16 -16.50
C ILE A 58 5.66 -14.39 -16.13
N ALA A 59 5.34 -15.05 -15.00
CA ALA A 59 6.08 -16.22 -14.54
C ALA A 59 5.92 -17.41 -15.50
N VAL A 60 4.72 -17.66 -16.00
CA VAL A 60 4.44 -18.70 -17.00
C VAL A 60 5.19 -18.40 -18.30
N LYS A 61 5.15 -17.16 -18.77
CA LYS A 61 5.85 -16.75 -19.99
C LYS A 61 7.36 -16.88 -19.85
N TYR A 62 7.92 -16.49 -18.71
CA TYR A 62 9.34 -16.64 -18.42
C TYR A 62 9.76 -18.12 -18.38
N TRP A 63 8.94 -18.99 -17.77
CA TRP A 63 9.18 -20.43 -17.73
C TRP A 63 9.18 -21.06 -19.14
N ASP A 64 8.21 -20.68 -19.99
CA ASP A 64 8.05 -21.21 -21.34
C ASP A 64 9.14 -20.69 -22.30
N LYS A 65 9.36 -19.38 -22.33
CA LYS A 65 10.20 -18.69 -23.31
C LYS A 65 11.63 -18.42 -22.86
N ASN A 66 11.91 -18.51 -21.56
CA ASN A 66 13.18 -18.12 -20.93
C ASN A 66 13.61 -16.64 -21.18
N TYR A 67 12.63 -15.77 -21.43
CA TYR A 67 12.81 -14.32 -21.46
C TYR A 67 11.56 -13.63 -20.94
N PHE A 68 11.71 -12.39 -20.50
CA PHE A 68 10.59 -11.56 -20.07
C PHE A 68 9.81 -11.00 -21.26
N PRO A 69 8.55 -10.59 -21.08
CA PRO A 69 7.74 -10.02 -22.15
C PRO A 69 8.45 -8.87 -22.85
N PRO A 70 8.64 -8.94 -24.19
CA PRO A 70 9.26 -7.88 -24.97
C PRO A 70 8.29 -6.69 -25.18
N ALA A 71 8.81 -5.60 -25.73
CA ALA A 71 7.97 -4.46 -26.12
C ALA A 71 6.86 -4.87 -27.10
N GLY A 72 5.62 -4.43 -26.84
CA GLY A 72 4.45 -4.76 -27.64
C GLY A 72 3.75 -6.07 -27.26
N ASP A 73 4.19 -6.74 -26.19
CA ASP A 73 3.53 -7.93 -25.65
C ASP A 73 2.15 -7.61 -25.08
N ASP A 74 1.18 -8.53 -25.24
CA ASP A 74 -0.20 -8.38 -24.74
C ASP A 74 -0.27 -8.13 -23.23
N LEU A 75 0.72 -8.66 -22.47
CA LEU A 75 0.79 -8.43 -21.02
C LEU A 75 1.01 -6.95 -20.67
N MET A 76 1.57 -6.14 -21.57
CA MET A 76 1.67 -4.70 -21.35
C MET A 76 0.31 -4.03 -21.40
N GLN A 77 -0.56 -4.43 -22.32
CA GLN A 77 -1.93 -3.94 -22.36
C GLN A 77 -2.74 -4.42 -21.15
N THR A 78 -2.52 -5.67 -20.75
CA THR A 78 -3.09 -6.22 -19.52
C THR A 78 -2.67 -5.38 -18.31
N ALA A 79 -1.39 -5.05 -18.17
CA ALA A 79 -0.90 -4.19 -17.10
C ALA A 79 -1.58 -2.81 -17.11
N LEU A 80 -1.68 -2.17 -18.27
CA LEU A 80 -2.32 -0.85 -18.42
C LEU A 80 -3.82 -0.87 -18.11
N SER A 81 -4.49 -2.00 -18.30
CA SER A 81 -5.92 -2.16 -17.96
C SER A 81 -6.18 -2.36 -16.47
N LEU A 82 -5.16 -2.72 -15.69
CA LEU A 82 -5.31 -2.93 -14.25
C LEU A 82 -5.70 -1.62 -13.55
N GLN A 83 -6.65 -1.74 -12.65
CA GLN A 83 -7.08 -0.63 -11.81
C GLN A 83 -7.42 -1.13 -10.41
N GLY A 84 -7.27 -0.25 -9.44
CA GLY A 84 -7.59 -0.49 -8.05
C GLY A 84 -8.33 0.70 -7.45
N LYS A 85 -8.52 0.67 -6.15
CA LYS A 85 -9.14 1.78 -5.40
C LYS A 85 -8.23 3.02 -5.37
N TYR A 86 -6.91 2.80 -5.32
CA TYR A 86 -5.91 3.85 -5.11
C TYR A 86 -5.07 4.16 -6.35
N PHE A 87 -5.27 3.45 -7.45
CA PHE A 87 -4.69 3.76 -8.75
C PHE A 87 -5.69 3.45 -9.89
N SER A 88 -5.64 4.23 -10.94
CA SER A 88 -6.53 4.11 -12.10
C SER A 88 -5.89 3.26 -13.19
N ALA A 89 -6.67 2.85 -14.20
CA ALA A 89 -6.16 2.27 -15.43
C ALA A 89 -5.04 3.16 -16.02
N GLY A 90 -3.99 2.55 -16.54
CA GLY A 90 -2.75 3.22 -16.95
C GLY A 90 -1.77 3.51 -15.80
N GLY A 91 -2.19 3.30 -14.54
CA GLY A 91 -1.32 3.46 -13.37
C GLY A 91 -0.40 2.28 -13.13
N ALA A 92 -0.70 1.10 -13.68
CA ALA A 92 0.18 -0.06 -13.66
C ALA A 92 0.87 -0.22 -15.03
N VAL A 93 2.19 -0.28 -15.02
CA VAL A 93 3.02 -0.38 -16.24
C VAL A 93 3.96 -1.56 -16.10
N LEU A 94 3.98 -2.43 -17.11
CA LEU A 94 4.96 -3.49 -17.24
C LEU A 94 6.13 -2.99 -18.10
N SER A 95 7.34 -3.06 -17.57
CA SER A 95 8.56 -2.72 -18.32
C SER A 95 8.96 -3.89 -19.23
N PRO A 96 9.27 -3.63 -20.49
CA PRO A 96 9.72 -4.67 -21.43
C PRO A 96 11.07 -5.27 -21.01
N ASP A 97 11.30 -6.52 -21.40
CA ASP A 97 12.57 -7.25 -21.33
C ASP A 97 13.10 -7.52 -19.90
N ASN A 98 12.42 -7.06 -18.85
CA ASN A 98 12.83 -7.27 -17.46
C ASN A 98 11.71 -7.71 -16.51
N GLY A 99 10.45 -7.68 -16.98
CA GLY A 99 9.29 -8.12 -16.20
C GLY A 99 8.96 -7.27 -14.98
N VAL A 100 9.52 -6.07 -14.86
CA VAL A 100 9.29 -5.16 -13.74
C VAL A 100 7.91 -4.50 -13.88
N ILE A 101 7.11 -4.54 -12.81
CA ILE A 101 5.81 -3.90 -12.76
C ILE A 101 5.92 -2.64 -11.88
N THR A 102 5.56 -1.49 -12.42
CA THR A 102 5.50 -0.22 -11.69
C THR A 102 4.06 0.20 -11.53
N ILE A 103 3.60 0.42 -10.29
CA ILE A 103 2.27 0.90 -9.98
C ILE A 103 2.36 2.30 -9.38
N SER A 104 1.72 3.28 -10.02
CA SER A 104 1.67 4.68 -9.59
C SER A 104 0.32 4.97 -8.93
N PHE A 105 0.34 5.37 -7.67
CA PHE A 105 -0.87 5.72 -6.93
C PHE A 105 -1.30 7.16 -7.22
N ASN A 106 -2.57 7.35 -7.50
CA ASN A 106 -3.16 8.67 -7.72
C ASN A 106 -4.15 9.09 -6.62
N LYS A 107 -4.39 8.19 -5.63
CA LYS A 107 -5.31 8.41 -4.51
C LYS A 107 -4.74 7.88 -3.20
N GLY A 108 -5.32 8.34 -2.09
CA GLY A 108 -5.00 7.85 -0.75
C GLY A 108 -3.68 8.39 -0.18
N ALA A 109 -3.18 7.72 0.86
CA ALA A 109 -1.96 8.11 1.59
C ALA A 109 -0.67 7.96 0.77
N ASN A 110 -0.72 7.22 -0.34
CA ASN A 110 0.39 7.03 -1.27
C ASN A 110 0.23 7.83 -2.57
N ALA A 111 -0.72 8.76 -2.67
CA ALA A 111 -0.91 9.58 -3.88
C ALA A 111 0.40 10.25 -4.33
N GLY A 112 0.70 10.19 -5.62
CA GLY A 112 1.94 10.70 -6.21
C GLY A 112 3.19 9.83 -5.98
N LYS A 113 3.03 8.65 -5.36
CA LYS A 113 4.12 7.68 -5.12
C LYS A 113 3.89 6.42 -5.93
N ASN A 114 4.96 5.62 -6.05
CA ASN A 114 4.89 4.34 -6.75
C ASN A 114 5.41 3.18 -5.90
N VAL A 115 4.94 1.97 -6.27
CA VAL A 115 5.51 0.68 -5.90
C VAL A 115 6.06 0.03 -7.15
N VAL A 116 7.27 -0.48 -7.05
CA VAL A 116 7.96 -1.21 -8.11
C VAL A 116 8.12 -2.65 -7.67
N ILE A 117 7.60 -3.58 -8.45
CA ILE A 117 7.64 -5.02 -8.19
C ILE A 117 8.60 -5.65 -9.19
N THR A 118 9.71 -6.15 -8.70
CA THR A 118 10.81 -6.70 -9.51
C THR A 118 10.86 -8.22 -9.37
N PRO A 119 10.78 -8.99 -10.47
CA PRO A 119 10.95 -10.43 -10.42
C PRO A 119 12.39 -10.81 -10.09
N VAL A 120 12.57 -11.90 -9.34
CA VAL A 120 13.87 -12.50 -9.08
C VAL A 120 13.92 -13.85 -9.82
N PRO A 121 14.48 -13.88 -11.02
CA PRO A 121 14.54 -15.10 -11.81
C PRO A 121 15.65 -16.03 -11.29
N GLN A 122 15.42 -17.34 -11.45
CA GLN A 122 16.41 -18.38 -11.26
C GLN A 122 16.73 -19.01 -12.62
N SER A 123 17.95 -18.81 -13.10
CA SER A 123 18.36 -19.24 -14.46
C SER A 123 18.34 -20.76 -14.65
N VAL A 124 18.64 -21.52 -13.60
CA VAL A 124 18.74 -23.00 -13.66
C VAL A 124 17.39 -23.65 -14.00
N ASN A 125 16.30 -23.17 -13.37
CA ASN A 125 14.97 -23.76 -13.50
C ASN A 125 13.99 -22.93 -14.33
N ARG A 126 14.44 -21.81 -14.89
CA ARG A 126 13.59 -20.83 -15.62
C ARG A 126 12.37 -20.37 -14.82
N GLN A 127 12.54 -20.21 -13.52
CA GLN A 127 11.45 -19.84 -12.61
C GLN A 127 11.70 -18.47 -11.98
N ILE A 128 10.63 -17.75 -11.68
CA ILE A 128 10.67 -16.59 -10.81
C ILE A 128 10.44 -17.11 -9.39
N ILE A 129 11.48 -17.05 -8.55
CA ILE A 129 11.46 -17.57 -7.18
C ILE A 129 10.83 -16.62 -6.18
N SER A 130 10.88 -15.33 -6.46
CA SER A 130 10.28 -14.30 -5.58
C SER A 130 10.06 -13.00 -6.33
N TRP A 131 9.34 -12.10 -5.69
CA TRP A 131 9.09 -10.73 -6.17
C TRP A 131 9.54 -9.77 -5.09
N LYS A 132 10.47 -8.89 -5.42
CA LYS A 132 10.93 -7.84 -4.52
C LYS A 132 10.20 -6.55 -4.77
N CYS A 133 9.86 -5.84 -3.69
CA CYS A 133 9.23 -4.52 -3.78
C CYS A 133 10.20 -3.42 -3.41
N SER A 134 10.08 -2.32 -4.15
CA SER A 134 10.75 -1.06 -3.91
C SER A 134 9.81 0.09 -4.31
N GLY A 135 10.31 1.32 -4.35
CA GLY A 135 9.55 2.45 -4.87
C GLY A 135 9.59 3.67 -3.95
N THR A 136 8.93 4.73 -4.39
CA THR A 136 8.92 6.01 -3.69
C THR A 136 7.98 6.05 -2.48
N VAL A 137 7.14 5.00 -2.28
CA VAL A 137 6.33 4.85 -1.06
C VAL A 137 7.21 4.70 0.20
N GLY A 138 8.45 4.25 0.05
CA GLY A 138 9.40 4.01 1.13
C GLY A 138 9.20 2.66 1.82
N ILE A 139 10.30 2.10 2.34
CA ILE A 139 10.35 0.72 2.88
C ILE A 139 9.35 0.48 4.03
N ARG A 140 9.09 1.49 4.87
CA ARG A 140 8.12 1.37 5.97
C ARG A 140 6.69 1.15 5.51
N ARG A 141 6.36 1.57 4.30
CA ARG A 141 5.01 1.50 3.71
C ARG A 141 4.87 0.36 2.71
N LEU A 142 5.95 -0.36 2.43
CA LEU A 142 5.87 -1.57 1.61
C LEU A 142 5.28 -2.73 2.41
N PRO A 143 4.47 -3.59 1.78
CA PRO A 143 3.98 -4.81 2.39
C PRO A 143 5.11 -5.74 2.81
N ALA A 144 4.97 -6.40 3.98
CA ALA A 144 5.98 -7.34 4.48
C ALA A 144 6.20 -8.55 3.55
N SER A 145 5.20 -8.88 2.73
CA SER A 145 5.25 -10.00 1.78
C SER A 145 6.18 -9.78 0.59
N CYS A 146 6.74 -8.58 0.43
CA CYS A 146 7.64 -8.27 -0.68
C CYS A 146 8.80 -7.33 -0.30
N GLN A 147 9.20 -7.37 0.96
CA GLN A 147 10.41 -6.69 1.44
C GLN A 147 11.63 -7.59 1.29
#